data_996122655a62fcaf59986cedb99d7b26
#
_entry.id   996122655a62fcaf59986cedb99d7b26
#
_cell.length_a   1.000
_cell.length_b   1.000
_cell.length_c   1.000
_cell.angle_alpha   90.00
_cell.angle_beta   90.00
_cell.angle_gamma   90.00
#
_symmetry.space_group_name_H-M   'P 1'
#
loop_
_entity.id
_entity.type
_entity.pdbx_description
1 polymer ?
#
loop_
_entity_poly.entity_id
_entity_poly.type
_entity_poly.pdbx_seq_one_letter_code
_entity_poly.pdbx_strand_id
1 'polypeptide(L)'
;MSDVIIVGGGPSGMMAALLLAKHGLTSHIVERRETILQAPRAHAVNGKTIEICSSAGIAADEIYAAGMPPSRGGMVNFWSTLSGTYLGGLPYERQDAAVLDLVSYRLVNISQPQFEAILARHVEANDMITLSRGVTAGEVVENDDGITLAIEGADTNRLQADYLIAADGAGSSLRRQMGIAMEGPDALQHFITVHFHADLSELIGDKPGILHWTMEPSASGTLISYDDGQNWVLMHGCPPGQEDPKLYDEARCLALINATLGRDDIEVAMKNVSPWVMTAQVAARYRHGRAFLLGDAAHRFPPAGGLGLNTGMGDAQNLAWKLAMVKNGMADDCLLDSYGSERKAVAETNSAQSMENAMRMFELLGFLLGPEPENMQAHFDAICSDAANSPELAAAIAAQKPHFDSLRLQVGYSYGNHDDTGLGIDDYRPLFRIGDSVPHHRIAINGTDISLTEYLQGTQFTLLVSRHHQPPKGEIAQLRILHDGTDFTGDWSAGLAEYDADLAALLVRPDGHIAAHFHATDLSQDNIARALEKNLRGA
;
A
#
# COMPACT_ATOMS: atom_id res chain seq x y z
N MET A 1 -8.50 26.23 15.42
CA MET A 1 -9.37 25.07 15.23
C MET A 1 -8.98 24.50 13.87
N SER A 2 -8.60 23.25 13.79
CA SER A 2 -8.24 22.61 12.52
C SER A 2 -9.50 22.06 11.85
N ASP A 3 -9.49 21.90 10.52
CA ASP A 3 -10.61 21.30 9.80
C ASP A 3 -10.72 19.79 10.11
N VAL A 4 -9.58 19.11 10.28
CA VAL A 4 -9.52 17.66 10.52
C VAL A 4 -8.57 17.33 11.67
N ILE A 5 -9.01 16.50 12.61
CA ILE A 5 -8.13 15.82 13.57
C ILE A 5 -7.76 14.45 12.99
N ILE A 6 -6.47 14.10 13.04
CA ILE A 6 -5.96 12.78 12.62
C ILE A 6 -5.34 12.11 13.85
N VAL A 7 -5.83 10.94 14.22
CA VAL A 7 -5.27 10.17 15.33
C VAL A 7 -4.39 9.05 14.76
N GLY A 8 -3.10 9.18 14.99
CA GLY A 8 -2.05 8.30 14.50
C GLY A 8 -1.12 8.98 13.49
N GLY A 9 0.15 9.12 13.86
CA GLY A 9 1.24 9.68 13.05
C GLY A 9 2.02 8.61 12.28
N GLY A 10 1.38 7.49 11.93
CA GLY A 10 1.93 6.50 11.01
C GLY A 10 1.85 6.96 9.54
N PRO A 11 2.33 6.11 8.59
CA PRO A 11 2.40 6.50 7.17
C PRO A 11 1.07 7.01 6.62
N SER A 12 -0.02 6.27 6.85
CA SER A 12 -1.35 6.62 6.31
C SER A 12 -1.88 7.94 6.90
N GLY A 13 -1.70 8.17 8.22
CA GLY A 13 -2.14 9.41 8.86
C GLY A 13 -1.33 10.63 8.40
N MET A 14 -0.02 10.51 8.26
CA MET A 14 0.84 11.56 7.73
C MET A 14 0.51 11.87 6.27
N MET A 15 0.29 10.84 5.44
CA MET A 15 -0.13 11.03 4.04
C MET A 15 -1.50 11.71 3.95
N ALA A 16 -2.46 11.33 4.80
CA ALA A 16 -3.76 12.00 4.84
C ALA A 16 -3.61 13.50 5.14
N ALA A 17 -2.76 13.87 6.11
CA ALA A 17 -2.49 15.27 6.44
C ALA A 17 -1.89 16.04 5.26
N LEU A 18 -0.89 15.47 4.58
CA LEU A 18 -0.26 16.10 3.41
C LEU A 18 -1.24 16.29 2.26
N LEU A 19 -2.09 15.30 2.00
CA LEU A 19 -3.11 15.39 0.95
C LEU A 19 -4.23 16.38 1.32
N LEU A 20 -4.65 16.44 2.58
CA LEU A 20 -5.60 17.45 3.06
C LEU A 20 -5.02 18.87 2.86
N ALA A 21 -3.75 19.08 3.23
CA ALA A 21 -3.05 20.35 3.01
C ALA A 21 -2.98 20.73 1.52
N LYS A 22 -2.69 19.75 0.62
CA LYS A 22 -2.77 19.95 -0.83
C LYS A 22 -4.13 20.47 -1.29
N HIS A 23 -5.20 19.99 -0.64
CA HIS A 23 -6.59 20.40 -0.94
C HIS A 23 -7.05 21.64 -0.12
N GLY A 24 -6.15 22.29 0.60
CA GLY A 24 -6.42 23.53 1.34
C GLY A 24 -7.07 23.35 2.70
N LEU A 25 -7.04 22.13 3.28
CA LEU A 25 -7.57 21.87 4.61
C LEU A 25 -6.45 21.78 5.66
N THR A 26 -6.69 22.37 6.81
CA THR A 26 -5.80 22.29 7.97
C THR A 26 -6.04 20.98 8.74
N SER A 27 -4.96 20.39 9.29
CA SER A 27 -5.08 19.19 10.10
C SER A 27 -4.22 19.22 11.35
N HIS A 28 -4.64 18.44 12.36
CA HIS A 28 -3.89 18.25 13.59
C HIS A 28 -3.68 16.74 13.82
N ILE A 29 -2.44 16.28 13.66
CA ILE A 29 -2.06 14.89 13.93
C ILE A 29 -1.74 14.72 15.41
N VAL A 30 -2.38 13.75 16.05
CA VAL A 30 -2.13 13.31 17.43
C VAL A 30 -1.44 11.95 17.39
N GLU A 31 -0.18 11.87 17.84
CA GLU A 31 0.61 10.65 17.89
C GLU A 31 1.11 10.36 19.30
N ARG A 32 0.78 9.18 19.82
CA ARG A 32 1.14 8.76 21.19
C ARG A 32 2.62 8.52 21.43
N ARG A 33 3.38 8.19 20.36
CA ARG A 33 4.82 7.99 20.45
C ARG A 33 5.54 9.33 20.32
N GLU A 34 6.60 9.48 21.08
CA GLU A 34 7.49 10.64 20.98
C GLU A 34 8.36 10.59 19.73
N THR A 35 8.72 9.39 19.27
CA THR A 35 9.60 9.16 18.13
C THR A 35 9.04 8.11 17.17
N ILE A 36 9.55 8.09 15.95
CA ILE A 36 9.28 7.05 14.96
C ILE A 36 9.79 5.69 15.48
N LEU A 37 8.96 4.66 15.30
CA LEU A 37 9.33 3.29 15.67
C LEU A 37 10.48 2.80 14.78
N GLN A 38 11.58 2.35 15.40
CA GLN A 38 12.77 1.91 14.65
C GLN A 38 12.68 0.45 14.17
N ALA A 39 11.73 -0.35 14.68
CA ALA A 39 11.57 -1.72 14.24
C ALA A 39 10.93 -1.77 12.84
N PRO A 40 11.59 -2.37 11.85
CA PRO A 40 11.02 -2.51 10.50
C PRO A 40 9.75 -3.38 10.52
N ARG A 41 8.71 -2.97 9.79
CA ARG A 41 7.43 -3.69 9.67
C ARG A 41 7.04 -3.95 8.22
N ALA A 42 7.05 -2.91 7.39
CA ALA A 42 6.82 -2.98 5.96
C ALA A 42 8.07 -2.52 5.21
N HIS A 43 8.21 -2.97 3.97
CA HIS A 43 9.34 -2.60 3.12
C HIS A 43 8.94 -2.26 1.69
N ALA A 44 7.76 -2.67 1.23
CA ALA A 44 7.34 -2.48 -0.15
C ALA A 44 6.51 -1.19 -0.28
N VAL A 45 7.07 -0.19 -0.95
CA VAL A 45 6.35 1.03 -1.37
C VAL A 45 6.16 0.93 -2.88
N ASN A 46 4.92 0.67 -3.32
CA ASN A 46 4.62 0.42 -4.72
C ASN A 46 4.53 1.69 -5.56
N GLY A 47 4.50 1.54 -6.89
CA GLY A 47 4.47 2.66 -7.82
C GLY A 47 3.30 3.61 -7.62
N LYS A 48 2.11 3.10 -7.25
CA LYS A 48 0.94 3.93 -6.95
C LYS A 48 1.13 4.78 -5.68
N THR A 49 1.75 4.20 -4.66
CA THR A 49 2.09 4.95 -3.45
C THR A 49 3.10 6.07 -3.73
N ILE A 50 4.12 5.81 -4.58
CA ILE A 50 5.07 6.86 -4.99
C ILE A 50 4.35 7.95 -5.78
N GLU A 51 3.43 7.60 -6.68
CA GLU A 51 2.58 8.55 -7.41
C GLU A 51 1.76 9.43 -6.43
N ILE A 52 1.17 8.84 -5.39
CA ILE A 52 0.46 9.56 -4.34
C ILE A 52 1.40 10.51 -3.58
N CYS A 53 2.61 10.04 -3.21
CA CYS A 53 3.64 10.87 -2.58
C CYS A 53 4.05 12.05 -3.46
N SER A 54 4.31 11.81 -4.75
CA SER A 54 4.62 12.85 -5.73
C SER A 54 3.52 13.90 -5.79
N SER A 55 2.27 13.46 -5.80
CA SER A 55 1.11 14.35 -5.79
C SER A 55 0.99 15.22 -4.53
N ALA A 56 1.51 14.74 -3.41
CA ALA A 56 1.57 15.44 -2.13
C ALA A 56 2.83 16.32 -1.99
N GLY A 57 3.67 16.43 -3.04
CA GLY A 57 4.88 17.26 -3.07
C GLY A 57 6.15 16.55 -2.60
N ILE A 58 6.13 15.22 -2.45
CA ILE A 58 7.31 14.43 -2.09
C ILE A 58 7.94 13.89 -3.37
N ALA A 59 9.17 14.31 -3.68
CA ALA A 59 9.84 13.86 -4.89
C ALA A 59 10.12 12.34 -4.86
N ALA A 60 9.82 11.64 -5.96
CA ALA A 60 10.08 10.20 -6.06
C ALA A 60 11.56 9.86 -5.85
N ASP A 61 12.47 10.72 -6.32
CA ASP A 61 13.91 10.53 -6.15
C ASP A 61 14.35 10.52 -4.67
N GLU A 62 13.65 11.26 -3.81
CA GLU A 62 13.90 11.24 -2.35
C GLU A 62 13.59 9.85 -1.75
N ILE A 63 12.51 9.22 -2.22
CA ILE A 63 12.10 7.88 -1.78
C ILE A 63 13.06 6.83 -2.34
N TYR A 64 13.40 6.91 -3.64
CA TYR A 64 14.35 5.99 -4.27
C TYR A 64 15.76 6.08 -3.66
N ALA A 65 16.22 7.29 -3.32
CA ALA A 65 17.54 7.46 -2.70
C ALA A 65 17.66 6.84 -1.30
N ALA A 66 16.52 6.71 -0.58
CA ALA A 66 16.48 6.08 0.74
C ALA A 66 16.18 4.57 0.66
N GLY A 67 15.74 4.08 -0.50
CA GLY A 67 15.39 2.68 -0.70
C GLY A 67 16.50 1.83 -1.28
N MET A 68 16.27 0.53 -1.32
CA MET A 68 17.19 -0.46 -1.89
C MET A 68 17.10 -0.45 -3.43
N PRO A 69 18.21 -0.43 -4.16
CA PRO A 69 18.17 -0.51 -5.62
C PRO A 69 17.66 -1.89 -6.10
N PRO A 70 17.01 -1.97 -7.28
CA PRO A 70 16.47 -3.23 -7.82
C PRO A 70 17.50 -4.36 -7.95
N SER A 71 18.76 -4.02 -8.21
CA SER A 71 19.86 -4.99 -8.28
C SER A 71 20.13 -5.71 -6.94
N ARG A 72 19.67 -5.15 -5.83
CA ARG A 72 19.85 -5.73 -4.48
C ARG A 72 18.54 -6.24 -3.90
N GLY A 73 17.40 -5.56 -4.16
CA GLY A 73 16.10 -5.89 -3.59
C GLY A 73 15.08 -6.47 -4.58
N GLY A 74 15.46 -6.74 -5.83
CA GLY A 74 14.54 -7.15 -6.88
C GLY A 74 14.22 -8.65 -6.95
N MET A 75 14.65 -9.45 -5.96
CA MET A 75 14.45 -10.90 -5.97
C MET A 75 13.89 -11.41 -4.64
N VAL A 76 13.19 -12.54 -4.76
CA VAL A 76 12.83 -13.43 -3.66
C VAL A 76 13.56 -14.74 -3.86
N ASN A 77 14.25 -15.22 -2.85
CA ASN A 77 15.09 -16.41 -2.90
C ASN A 77 14.59 -17.48 -1.94
N PHE A 78 14.69 -18.74 -2.35
CA PHE A 78 14.33 -19.93 -1.57
C PHE A 78 15.58 -20.76 -1.31
N TRP A 79 15.76 -21.19 -0.07
CA TRP A 79 16.94 -21.89 0.42
C TRP A 79 16.54 -23.06 1.32
N SER A 80 17.39 -24.04 1.48
CA SER A 80 17.26 -24.97 2.61
C SER A 80 17.53 -24.22 3.93
N THR A 81 18.76 -23.87 4.20
CA THR A 81 19.21 -22.81 5.12
C THR A 81 19.96 -21.76 4.30
N LEU A 82 20.24 -20.58 4.83
CA LEU A 82 20.89 -19.53 4.02
C LEU A 82 22.30 -19.93 3.53
N SER A 83 23.04 -20.77 4.28
CA SER A 83 24.32 -21.35 3.87
C SER A 83 24.19 -22.68 3.13
N GLY A 84 22.97 -23.20 3.01
CA GLY A 84 22.69 -24.52 2.44
C GLY A 84 22.39 -24.49 0.94
N THR A 85 21.50 -25.40 0.51
CA THR A 85 21.13 -25.53 -0.89
C THR A 85 20.22 -24.38 -1.34
N TYR A 86 20.58 -23.72 -2.43
CA TYR A 86 19.70 -22.78 -3.14
C TYR A 86 18.64 -23.57 -3.91
N LEU A 87 17.36 -23.34 -3.59
CA LEU A 87 16.23 -24.04 -4.18
C LEU A 87 15.69 -23.33 -5.43
N GLY A 88 15.86 -21.99 -5.52
CA GLY A 88 15.41 -21.18 -6.63
C GLY A 88 15.01 -19.77 -6.21
N GLY A 89 14.56 -18.96 -7.17
CA GLY A 89 14.09 -17.60 -6.89
C GLY A 89 13.17 -17.05 -7.96
N LEU A 90 12.50 -15.96 -7.61
CA LEU A 90 11.57 -15.23 -8.47
C LEU A 90 11.87 -13.73 -8.42
N PRO A 91 11.60 -12.99 -9.50
CA PRO A 91 11.55 -11.53 -9.44
C PRO A 91 10.52 -11.06 -8.41
N TYR A 92 10.85 -9.96 -7.72
CA TYR A 92 9.95 -9.30 -6.79
C TYR A 92 9.34 -8.05 -7.41
N GLU A 93 8.03 -8.08 -7.71
CA GLU A 93 7.16 -6.96 -8.06
C GLU A 93 7.65 -6.10 -9.26
N ARG A 94 8.14 -6.74 -10.31
CA ARG A 94 8.52 -6.08 -11.59
C ARG A 94 9.31 -4.78 -11.38
N GLN A 95 10.49 -4.85 -10.79
CA GLN A 95 11.33 -3.68 -10.56
C GLN A 95 12.26 -3.34 -11.74
N ASP A 96 12.12 -4.01 -12.87
CA ASP A 96 12.86 -3.74 -14.11
C ASP A 96 12.35 -2.48 -14.83
N ALA A 97 13.07 -2.06 -15.88
CA ALA A 97 12.72 -0.85 -16.63
C ALA A 97 11.43 -1.01 -17.47
N ALA A 98 11.07 -2.24 -17.86
CA ALA A 98 9.89 -2.49 -18.69
C ALA A 98 8.57 -2.18 -17.98
N VAL A 99 8.54 -2.23 -16.64
CA VAL A 99 7.34 -1.86 -15.89
C VAL A 99 6.97 -0.37 -16.09
N LEU A 100 7.94 0.49 -16.42
CA LEU A 100 7.72 1.94 -16.64
C LEU A 100 6.93 2.24 -17.93
N ASP A 101 6.70 1.25 -18.78
CA ASP A 101 5.75 1.36 -19.89
C ASP A 101 4.30 1.25 -19.41
N LEU A 102 4.08 0.69 -18.21
CA LEU A 102 2.76 0.45 -17.63
C LEU A 102 2.42 1.38 -16.47
N VAL A 103 3.42 1.94 -15.79
CA VAL A 103 3.24 2.76 -14.57
C VAL A 103 4.22 3.94 -14.56
N SER A 104 3.87 4.98 -13.82
CA SER A 104 4.73 6.17 -13.64
C SER A 104 6.00 5.85 -12.85
N TYR A 105 5.89 4.96 -11.87
CA TYR A 105 6.94 4.63 -10.91
C TYR A 105 6.97 3.13 -10.64
N ARG A 106 8.17 2.56 -10.55
CA ARG A 106 8.35 1.18 -10.08
C ARG A 106 8.30 1.11 -8.55
N LEU A 107 8.02 -0.07 -8.02
CA LEU A 107 8.12 -0.35 -6.58
C LEU A 107 9.56 -0.10 -6.09
N VAL A 108 9.67 0.35 -4.85
CA VAL A 108 10.94 0.44 -4.11
C VAL A 108 10.82 -0.29 -2.77
N ASN A 109 11.86 -1.03 -2.42
CA ASN A 109 12.01 -1.60 -1.09
C ASN A 109 12.70 -0.56 -0.19
N ILE A 110 11.96 -0.03 0.77
CA ILE A 110 12.41 0.93 1.77
C ILE A 110 11.83 0.54 3.12
N SER A 111 12.62 0.58 4.18
CA SER A 111 12.09 0.26 5.51
C SER A 111 11.03 1.27 5.93
N GLN A 112 9.98 0.80 6.60
CA GLN A 112 8.91 1.69 7.09
C GLN A 112 9.45 2.86 7.93
N PRO A 113 10.43 2.69 8.86
CA PRO A 113 11.00 3.83 9.60
C PRO A 113 11.64 4.90 8.70
N GLN A 114 12.34 4.50 7.64
CA GLN A 114 12.93 5.44 6.69
C GLN A 114 11.84 6.17 5.89
N PHE A 115 10.82 5.45 5.44
CA PHE A 115 9.69 6.04 4.75
C PHE A 115 8.89 7.00 5.65
N GLU A 116 8.63 6.61 6.92
CA GLU A 116 8.00 7.50 7.91
C GLU A 116 8.83 8.75 8.18
N ALA A 117 10.16 8.65 8.20
CA ALA A 117 11.04 9.81 8.38
C ALA A 117 10.94 10.81 7.20
N ILE A 118 10.78 10.32 5.96
CA ILE A 118 10.52 11.17 4.81
C ILE A 118 9.19 11.89 4.98
N LEU A 119 8.11 11.17 5.25
CA LEU A 119 6.79 11.76 5.45
C LEU A 119 6.77 12.78 6.58
N ALA A 120 7.43 12.47 7.71
CA ALA A 120 7.49 13.36 8.86
C ALA A 120 8.16 14.71 8.55
N ARG A 121 9.27 14.70 7.78
CA ARG A 121 9.93 15.97 7.36
C ARG A 121 8.98 16.85 6.55
N HIS A 122 8.21 16.28 5.63
CA HIS A 122 7.24 17.02 4.82
C HIS A 122 6.05 17.51 5.65
N VAL A 123 5.57 16.71 6.61
CA VAL A 123 4.53 17.10 7.58
C VAL A 123 5.00 18.27 8.44
N GLU A 124 6.20 18.18 9.02
CA GLU A 124 6.78 19.19 9.91
C GLU A 124 7.13 20.50 9.17
N ALA A 125 7.38 20.43 7.86
CA ALA A 125 7.64 21.59 7.02
C ALA A 125 6.36 22.28 6.48
N ASN A 126 5.17 21.75 6.76
CA ASN A 126 3.91 22.26 6.19
C ASN A 126 3.11 23.04 7.24
N ASP A 127 2.95 24.35 7.03
CA ASP A 127 2.26 25.27 7.97
C ASP A 127 0.77 24.94 8.17
N MET A 128 0.14 24.15 7.30
CA MET A 128 -1.25 23.71 7.44
C MET A 128 -1.42 22.49 8.35
N ILE A 129 -0.32 21.88 8.80
CA ILE A 129 -0.32 20.65 9.57
C ILE A 129 0.29 20.91 10.95
N THR A 130 -0.45 20.57 12.00
CA THR A 130 0.11 20.50 13.36
C THR A 130 0.37 19.05 13.72
N LEU A 131 1.58 18.72 14.19
CA LEU A 131 1.93 17.37 14.66
C LEU A 131 2.26 17.41 16.15
N SER A 132 1.44 16.75 16.97
CA SER A 132 1.66 16.58 18.41
C SER A 132 2.10 15.14 18.70
N ARG A 133 3.37 14.96 19.07
CA ARG A 133 3.94 13.69 19.51
C ARG A 133 3.90 13.55 21.03
N GLY A 134 3.88 12.31 21.56
CA GLY A 134 3.73 12.03 22.99
C GLY A 134 2.33 12.33 23.52
N VAL A 135 1.34 12.52 22.62
CA VAL A 135 -0.05 12.87 22.96
C VAL A 135 -0.96 11.68 22.68
N THR A 136 -1.72 11.27 23.69
CA THR A 136 -2.65 10.13 23.60
C THR A 136 -4.07 10.63 23.35
N ALA A 137 -4.74 10.04 22.37
CA ALA A 137 -6.15 10.26 22.08
C ALA A 137 -7.03 9.48 23.06
N GLY A 138 -8.01 10.16 23.62
CA GLY A 138 -9.01 9.64 24.54
C GLY A 138 -10.38 9.47 23.90
N GLU A 139 -11.41 9.98 24.58
CA GLU A 139 -12.81 9.91 24.16
C GLU A 139 -13.10 10.84 22.99
N VAL A 140 -13.90 10.36 22.04
CA VAL A 140 -14.45 11.14 20.93
C VAL A 140 -15.92 11.42 21.15
N VAL A 141 -16.31 12.69 21.03
CA VAL A 141 -17.71 13.12 21.10
C VAL A 141 -18.05 13.88 19.83
N GLU A 142 -19.05 13.44 19.10
CA GLU A 142 -19.63 14.13 17.96
C GLU A 142 -20.88 14.91 18.41
N ASN A 143 -21.02 16.14 17.90
CA ASN A 143 -22.19 16.99 18.08
C ASN A 143 -22.50 17.78 16.80
N ASP A 144 -23.50 18.65 16.83
CA ASP A 144 -23.93 19.43 15.66
C ASP A 144 -22.81 20.35 15.13
N ASP A 145 -21.92 20.83 16.01
CA ASP A 145 -20.83 21.76 15.68
C ASP A 145 -19.54 21.05 15.20
N GLY A 146 -19.48 19.71 15.23
CA GLY A 146 -18.30 18.95 14.81
C GLY A 146 -17.90 17.84 15.78
N ILE A 147 -16.61 17.55 15.85
CA ILE A 147 -16.02 16.53 16.71
C ILE A 147 -15.13 17.16 17.79
N THR A 148 -15.26 16.68 19.01
CA THR A 148 -14.36 16.97 20.13
C THR A 148 -13.61 15.69 20.50
N LEU A 149 -12.27 15.73 20.51
CA LEU A 149 -11.37 14.67 20.94
C LEU A 149 -10.75 15.05 22.28
N ALA A 150 -10.91 14.22 23.30
CA ALA A 150 -10.12 14.32 24.52
C ALA A 150 -8.68 13.88 24.25
N ILE A 151 -7.70 14.58 24.79
CA ILE A 151 -6.26 14.24 24.66
C ILE A 151 -5.55 14.34 26.01
N GLU A 152 -4.47 13.55 26.16
CA GLU A 152 -3.58 13.56 27.32
C GLU A 152 -2.14 13.74 26.85
N GLY A 153 -1.33 14.45 27.64
CA GLY A 153 0.09 14.69 27.33
C GLY A 153 0.37 16.00 26.59
N ALA A 154 -0.61 16.91 26.52
CA ALA A 154 -0.47 18.26 25.98
C ALA A 154 -0.98 19.33 26.95
N ASP A 155 -0.69 20.60 26.67
CA ASP A 155 -1.16 21.75 27.48
C ASP A 155 -2.68 21.89 27.46
N THR A 156 -3.33 21.48 26.39
CA THR A 156 -4.78 21.37 26.28
C THR A 156 -5.23 19.93 26.48
N ASN A 157 -6.42 19.75 27.02
CA ASN A 157 -7.02 18.42 27.22
C ASN A 157 -8.08 18.05 26.17
N ARG A 158 -8.32 18.92 25.18
CA ARG A 158 -9.31 18.71 24.11
C ARG A 158 -8.90 19.40 22.83
N LEU A 159 -9.23 18.73 21.71
CA LEU A 159 -9.17 19.29 20.36
C LEU A 159 -10.56 19.31 19.74
N GLN A 160 -10.82 20.25 18.85
CA GLN A 160 -12.07 20.37 18.10
C GLN A 160 -11.78 20.50 16.60
N ALA A 161 -12.59 19.83 15.78
CA ALA A 161 -12.54 19.89 14.31
C ALA A 161 -13.90 19.54 13.70
N ASP A 162 -14.04 19.77 12.39
CA ASP A 162 -15.25 19.35 11.66
C ASP A 162 -15.27 17.83 11.44
N TYR A 163 -14.09 17.22 11.23
CA TYR A 163 -13.93 15.80 10.94
C TYR A 163 -12.80 15.16 11.74
N LEU A 164 -12.86 13.83 11.88
CA LEU A 164 -11.81 13.03 12.50
C LEU A 164 -11.43 11.86 11.60
N ILE A 165 -10.13 11.62 11.44
CA ILE A 165 -9.55 10.45 10.80
C ILE A 165 -8.89 9.58 11.87
N ALA A 166 -9.39 8.36 12.07
CA ALA A 166 -8.80 7.36 12.92
C ALA A 166 -7.79 6.52 12.12
N ALA A 167 -6.51 6.87 12.22
CA ALA A 167 -5.35 6.17 11.67
C ALA A 167 -4.50 5.54 12.80
N ASP A 168 -5.14 5.18 13.92
CA ASP A 168 -4.54 4.74 15.18
C ASP A 168 -4.10 3.26 15.17
N GLY A 169 -4.08 2.65 13.99
CA GLY A 169 -3.48 1.36 13.70
C GLY A 169 -4.34 0.16 14.07
N ALA A 170 -3.78 -1.05 13.99
CA ALA A 170 -4.46 -2.32 14.14
C ALA A 170 -5.24 -2.44 15.46
N GLY A 171 -4.71 -1.89 16.54
CA GLY A 171 -5.36 -1.83 17.85
C GLY A 171 -6.32 -0.65 18.04
N SER A 172 -6.86 -0.06 16.99
CA SER A 172 -7.65 1.18 17.01
C SER A 172 -8.63 1.24 18.18
N SER A 173 -8.39 2.18 19.09
CA SER A 173 -9.31 2.47 20.19
C SER A 173 -10.53 3.24 19.69
N LEU A 174 -10.35 4.10 18.73
CA LEU A 174 -11.42 4.91 18.14
C LEU A 174 -12.42 4.05 17.37
N ARG A 175 -11.96 3.08 16.57
CA ARG A 175 -12.87 2.12 15.93
C ARG A 175 -13.76 1.43 16.94
N ARG A 176 -13.18 0.96 18.07
CA ARG A 176 -13.96 0.30 19.14
C ARG A 176 -14.95 1.25 19.81
N GLN A 177 -14.57 2.50 20.07
CA GLN A 177 -15.47 3.53 20.61
C GLN A 177 -16.67 3.77 19.67
N MET A 178 -16.44 3.78 18.36
CA MET A 178 -17.48 3.92 17.33
C MET A 178 -18.32 2.65 17.15
N GLY A 179 -18.05 1.57 17.90
CA GLY A 179 -18.77 0.30 17.79
C GLY A 179 -18.62 -0.37 16.42
N ILE A 180 -17.49 -0.17 15.73
CA ILE A 180 -17.21 -0.75 14.41
C ILE A 180 -16.48 -2.08 14.62
N ALA A 181 -17.12 -3.18 14.21
CA ALA A 181 -16.52 -4.52 14.23
C ALA A 181 -15.50 -4.70 13.10
N MET A 182 -14.55 -5.62 13.31
CA MET A 182 -13.72 -6.18 12.24
C MET A 182 -14.36 -7.50 11.77
N GLU A 183 -14.37 -7.70 10.46
CA GLU A 183 -14.89 -8.89 9.78
C GLU A 183 -13.72 -9.69 9.20
N GLY A 184 -13.74 -11.01 9.35
CA GLY A 184 -12.70 -11.93 8.89
C GLY A 184 -11.84 -12.55 10.00
N PRO A 185 -10.92 -13.46 9.66
CA PRO A 185 -10.08 -14.18 10.61
C PRO A 185 -9.17 -13.26 11.44
N ASP A 186 -9.15 -13.45 12.77
CA ASP A 186 -8.39 -12.64 13.72
C ASP A 186 -7.09 -13.29 14.23
N ALA A 187 -6.89 -14.60 13.94
CA ALA A 187 -5.68 -15.32 14.29
C ALA A 187 -5.44 -16.48 13.30
N LEU A 188 -4.70 -16.21 12.24
CA LEU A 188 -4.34 -17.20 11.21
C LEU A 188 -3.07 -17.96 11.59
N GLN A 189 -2.04 -17.20 12.02
CA GLN A 189 -0.77 -17.74 12.43
C GLN A 189 -0.06 -16.77 13.39
N HIS A 190 0.70 -17.33 14.32
CA HIS A 190 1.51 -16.57 15.27
C HIS A 190 2.97 -16.57 14.84
N PHE A 191 3.64 -15.44 15.01
CA PHE A 191 5.03 -15.24 14.65
C PHE A 191 5.80 -14.53 15.76
N ILE A 192 7.08 -14.83 15.83
CA ILE A 192 8.08 -13.98 16.45
C ILE A 192 8.91 -13.35 15.34
N THR A 193 9.08 -12.05 15.41
CA THR A 193 10.00 -11.30 14.56
C THR A 193 11.23 -10.90 15.39
N VAL A 194 12.39 -11.26 14.87
CA VAL A 194 13.68 -10.96 15.49
C VAL A 194 14.43 -9.99 14.58
N HIS A 195 14.58 -8.74 15.02
CA HIS A 195 15.37 -7.73 14.33
C HIS A 195 16.81 -7.80 14.81
N PHE A 196 17.75 -7.97 13.89
CA PHE A 196 19.18 -8.11 14.20
C PHE A 196 20.05 -7.48 13.12
N HIS A 197 21.29 -7.25 13.46
CA HIS A 197 22.34 -6.81 12.56
C HIS A 197 23.38 -7.93 12.42
N ALA A 198 23.73 -8.27 11.18
CA ALA A 198 24.76 -9.23 10.83
C ALA A 198 25.22 -8.98 9.38
N ASP A 199 26.48 -9.22 9.06
CA ASP A 199 26.94 -9.25 7.68
C ASP A 199 26.71 -10.65 7.09
N LEU A 200 25.67 -10.75 6.25
CA LEU A 200 25.31 -11.99 5.56
C LEU A 200 25.74 -11.99 4.08
N SER A 201 26.54 -11.02 3.66
CA SER A 201 26.93 -10.83 2.25
C SER A 201 27.64 -12.06 1.66
N GLU A 202 28.47 -12.76 2.44
CA GLU A 202 29.13 -14.00 2.02
C GLU A 202 28.13 -15.13 1.76
N LEU A 203 27.10 -15.28 2.61
CA LEU A 203 26.08 -16.32 2.46
C LEU A 203 25.14 -16.06 1.27
N ILE A 204 24.80 -14.81 1.05
CA ILE A 204 23.94 -14.39 -0.06
C ILE A 204 24.69 -14.55 -1.40
N GLY A 205 25.99 -14.21 -1.44
CA GLY A 205 26.82 -14.31 -2.62
C GLY A 205 26.24 -13.57 -3.83
N ASP A 206 26.02 -14.28 -4.91
CA ASP A 206 25.46 -13.78 -6.17
C ASP A 206 23.91 -13.83 -6.25
N LYS A 207 23.22 -14.06 -5.13
CA LYS A 207 21.76 -14.16 -4.98
C LYS A 207 21.16 -13.04 -4.11
N PRO A 208 21.44 -11.74 -4.40
CA PRO A 208 20.84 -10.67 -3.63
C PRO A 208 19.30 -10.70 -3.75
N GLY A 209 18.62 -10.22 -2.73
CA GLY A 209 17.16 -10.18 -2.73
C GLY A 209 16.62 -9.50 -1.48
N ILE A 210 15.36 -9.09 -1.54
CA ILE A 210 14.67 -8.51 -0.39
C ILE A 210 14.20 -9.58 0.59
N LEU A 211 13.80 -10.77 0.08
CA LEU A 211 13.29 -11.88 0.87
C LEU A 211 14.13 -13.13 0.62
N HIS A 212 14.52 -13.79 1.70
CA HIS A 212 15.16 -15.10 1.68
C HIS A 212 14.34 -16.05 2.55
N TRP A 213 13.63 -16.97 1.91
CA TRP A 213 12.86 -18.01 2.57
C TRP A 213 13.75 -19.20 2.86
N THR A 214 13.89 -19.57 4.12
CA THR A 214 14.58 -20.78 4.53
C THR A 214 13.55 -21.85 4.85
N MET A 215 13.70 -23.04 4.25
CA MET A 215 12.68 -24.08 4.22
C MET A 215 13.05 -25.31 5.05
N GLU A 216 14.20 -25.31 5.74
CA GLU A 216 14.62 -26.40 6.62
C GLU A 216 13.52 -26.70 7.65
N PRO A 217 13.02 -27.96 7.77
CA PRO A 217 11.88 -28.30 8.63
C PRO A 217 12.03 -27.85 10.09
N SER A 218 13.25 -27.92 10.64
CA SER A 218 13.53 -27.52 12.02
C SER A 218 13.79 -26.04 12.23
N ALA A 219 13.97 -25.26 11.14
CA ALA A 219 14.43 -23.87 11.20
C ALA A 219 13.82 -23.00 10.09
N SER A 220 12.61 -23.33 9.67
CA SER A 220 11.92 -22.55 8.63
C SER A 220 11.62 -21.12 9.08
N GLY A 221 11.84 -20.16 8.17
CA GLY A 221 11.58 -18.76 8.43
C GLY A 221 11.79 -17.88 7.20
N THR A 222 11.50 -16.60 7.35
CA THR A 222 11.74 -15.61 6.31
C THR A 222 12.71 -14.56 6.81
N LEU A 223 13.85 -14.43 6.15
CA LEU A 223 14.79 -13.35 6.35
C LEU A 223 14.45 -12.21 5.40
N ILE A 224 14.23 -11.03 5.95
CA ILE A 224 13.94 -9.80 5.20
C ILE A 224 15.16 -8.89 5.30
N SER A 225 15.74 -8.49 4.17
CA SER A 225 16.84 -7.52 4.10
C SER A 225 16.28 -6.10 4.04
N TYR A 226 16.70 -5.22 4.94
CA TYR A 226 16.24 -3.82 4.98
C TYR A 226 17.26 -2.81 4.50
N ASP A 227 18.49 -3.21 4.41
CA ASP A 227 19.57 -2.47 3.81
C ASP A 227 20.56 -3.48 3.19
N ASP A 228 21.58 -3.01 2.58
CA ASP A 228 22.55 -3.78 1.78
C ASP A 228 23.21 -4.99 2.50
N GLY A 229 22.39 -5.80 3.16
CA GLY A 229 22.80 -7.07 3.77
C GLY A 229 23.25 -6.98 5.24
N GLN A 230 22.94 -5.91 5.93
CA GLN A 230 23.34 -5.73 7.34
C GLN A 230 22.19 -5.69 8.33
N ASN A 231 21.05 -5.08 8.01
CA ASN A 231 19.86 -5.08 8.85
C ASN A 231 18.86 -6.13 8.40
N TRP A 232 18.57 -7.05 9.30
CA TRP A 232 17.72 -8.20 9.02
C TRP A 232 16.56 -8.33 9.97
N VAL A 233 15.47 -8.83 9.47
CA VAL A 233 14.37 -9.35 10.28
C VAL A 233 14.18 -10.81 9.95
N LEU A 234 14.31 -11.69 10.95
CA LEU A 234 13.83 -13.07 10.87
C LEU A 234 12.38 -13.11 11.32
N MET A 235 11.50 -13.57 10.46
CA MET A 235 10.11 -13.87 10.76
C MET A 235 9.98 -15.39 10.91
N HIS A 236 9.72 -15.83 12.15
CA HIS A 236 9.62 -17.26 12.50
C HIS A 236 8.22 -17.58 13.00
N GLY A 237 7.58 -18.60 12.39
CA GLY A 237 6.27 -19.08 12.83
C GLY A 237 6.36 -19.84 14.15
N CYS A 238 5.42 -19.59 15.06
CA CYS A 238 5.35 -20.29 16.33
C CYS A 238 3.93 -20.79 16.63
N PRO A 239 3.77 -21.85 17.45
CA PRO A 239 2.46 -22.30 17.90
C PRO A 239 1.73 -21.22 18.70
N PRO A 240 0.38 -21.18 18.69
CA PRO A 240 -0.41 -20.29 19.54
C PRO A 240 0.00 -20.39 21.02
N GLY A 241 0.16 -19.23 21.67
CA GLY A 241 0.60 -19.13 23.07
C GLY A 241 2.12 -19.17 23.27
N GLN A 242 2.90 -19.36 22.20
CA GLN A 242 4.36 -19.27 22.22
C GLN A 242 4.92 -17.95 21.67
N GLU A 243 4.04 -17.02 21.29
CA GLU A 243 4.40 -15.69 20.80
C GLU A 243 4.79 -14.69 21.91
N ASP A 244 4.82 -15.07 23.18
CA ASP A 244 5.27 -14.18 24.26
C ASP A 244 6.78 -13.87 24.08
N PRO A 245 7.18 -12.60 23.87
CA PRO A 245 8.58 -12.22 23.69
C PRO A 245 9.49 -12.62 24.87
N LYS A 246 8.91 -12.79 26.08
CA LYS A 246 9.65 -13.23 27.26
C LYS A 246 10.18 -14.66 27.13
N LEU A 247 9.59 -15.46 26.23
CA LEU A 247 10.07 -16.81 25.94
C LEU A 247 11.28 -16.81 24.99
N TYR A 248 11.62 -15.65 24.41
CA TYR A 248 12.65 -15.47 23.40
C TYR A 248 13.76 -14.58 23.94
N ASP A 249 14.54 -15.13 24.88
CA ASP A 249 15.78 -14.52 25.33
C ASP A 249 16.82 -14.49 24.20
N GLU A 250 17.93 -13.80 24.45
CA GLU A 250 19.00 -13.63 23.46
C GLU A 250 19.54 -14.98 22.97
N ALA A 251 19.72 -15.95 23.86
CA ALA A 251 20.27 -17.28 23.53
C ALA A 251 19.31 -18.05 22.60
N ARG A 252 18.00 -18.02 22.88
CA ARG A 252 17.00 -18.67 22.03
C ARG A 252 16.88 -17.98 20.66
N CYS A 253 16.90 -16.65 20.62
CA CYS A 253 16.90 -15.90 19.37
C CYS A 253 18.13 -16.19 18.52
N LEU A 254 19.32 -16.21 19.15
CA LEU A 254 20.56 -16.56 18.46
C LEU A 254 20.52 -18.00 17.92
N ALA A 255 19.99 -18.95 18.70
CA ALA A 255 19.83 -20.33 18.24
C ALA A 255 18.89 -20.43 17.00
N LEU A 256 17.78 -19.66 16.98
CA LEU A 256 16.89 -19.59 15.82
C LEU A 256 17.58 -18.98 14.60
N ILE A 257 18.31 -17.89 14.79
CA ILE A 257 19.05 -17.25 13.70
C ILE A 257 20.10 -18.22 13.15
N ASN A 258 20.93 -18.82 14.00
CA ASN A 258 21.98 -19.77 13.57
C ASN A 258 21.42 -20.98 12.83
N ALA A 259 20.29 -21.52 13.30
CA ALA A 259 19.59 -22.61 12.61
C ALA A 259 19.08 -22.16 11.23
N THR A 260 18.50 -20.97 11.10
CA THR A 260 18.05 -20.38 9.85
C THR A 260 19.22 -20.11 8.89
N LEU A 261 20.35 -19.62 9.43
CA LEU A 261 21.57 -19.37 8.65
C LEU A 261 22.26 -20.69 8.24
N GLY A 262 22.10 -21.77 9.04
CA GLY A 262 22.84 -23.02 8.91
C GLY A 262 24.31 -22.91 9.36
N ARG A 263 24.65 -21.86 10.13
CA ARG A 263 26.00 -21.58 10.67
C ARG A 263 25.87 -20.89 12.04
N ASP A 264 26.86 -21.04 12.89
CA ASP A 264 26.93 -20.50 14.25
C ASP A 264 28.16 -19.58 14.52
N ASP A 265 28.93 -19.31 13.47
CA ASP A 265 30.15 -18.50 13.52
C ASP A 265 29.94 -17.06 13.02
N ILE A 266 28.71 -16.68 12.69
CA ILE A 266 28.35 -15.32 12.25
C ILE A 266 28.13 -14.44 13.50
N GLU A 267 28.77 -13.27 13.54
CA GLU A 267 28.52 -12.27 14.58
C GLU A 267 27.12 -11.64 14.37
N VAL A 268 26.25 -11.78 15.38
CA VAL A 268 24.87 -11.27 15.38
C VAL A 268 24.67 -10.26 16.50
N ALA A 269 24.24 -9.05 16.17
CA ALA A 269 23.85 -8.03 17.15
C ALA A 269 22.32 -7.89 17.19
N MET A 270 21.72 -8.41 18.26
CA MET A 270 20.28 -8.33 18.50
C MET A 270 19.81 -6.88 18.68
N LYS A 271 18.68 -6.52 18.09
CA LYS A 271 18.06 -5.18 18.18
C LYS A 271 16.72 -5.20 18.89
N ASN A 272 15.80 -6.05 18.45
CA ASN A 272 14.45 -6.13 19.00
C ASN A 272 13.81 -7.48 18.73
N VAL A 273 12.93 -7.89 19.65
CA VAL A 273 12.07 -9.07 19.50
C VAL A 273 10.61 -8.62 19.68
N SER A 274 9.74 -8.98 18.77
CA SER A 274 8.32 -8.61 18.86
C SER A 274 7.40 -9.72 18.40
N PRO A 275 6.25 -9.92 19.09
CA PRO A 275 5.23 -10.84 18.66
C PRO A 275 4.44 -10.22 17.51
N TRP A 276 3.93 -11.08 16.66
CA TRP A 276 3.00 -10.68 15.62
C TRP A 276 2.00 -11.80 15.33
N VAL A 277 0.74 -11.43 15.13
CA VAL A 277 -0.33 -12.36 14.79
C VAL A 277 -0.86 -12.00 13.41
N MET A 278 -0.82 -12.95 12.49
CA MET A 278 -1.37 -12.81 11.16
C MET A 278 -2.89 -12.79 11.21
N THR A 279 -3.48 -11.76 10.66
CA THR A 279 -4.93 -11.53 10.57
C THR A 279 -5.32 -11.21 9.14
N ALA A 280 -6.59 -11.46 8.77
CA ALA A 280 -7.17 -11.02 7.51
C ALA A 280 -8.54 -10.40 7.81
N GLN A 281 -8.54 -9.14 8.20
CA GLN A 281 -9.74 -8.48 8.69
C GLN A 281 -9.97 -7.12 8.02
N VAL A 282 -11.23 -6.83 7.70
CA VAL A 282 -11.69 -5.53 7.18
C VAL A 282 -12.80 -5.00 8.10
N ALA A 283 -12.81 -3.70 8.37
CA ALA A 283 -13.85 -3.07 9.18
C ALA A 283 -15.22 -3.15 8.50
N ALA A 284 -16.27 -3.44 9.27
CA ALA A 284 -17.64 -3.54 8.77
C ALA A 284 -18.11 -2.26 8.05
N ARG A 285 -17.59 -1.10 8.48
CA ARG A 285 -17.82 0.21 7.85
C ARG A 285 -16.61 1.12 8.06
N TYR A 286 -16.40 2.07 7.16
CA TYR A 286 -15.26 3.00 7.18
C TYR A 286 -15.63 4.40 7.68
N ARG A 287 -16.93 4.70 7.79
CA ARG A 287 -17.47 5.99 8.25
C ARG A 287 -18.40 5.79 9.46
N HIS A 288 -18.34 6.69 10.43
CA HIS A 288 -19.30 6.87 11.50
C HIS A 288 -19.51 8.36 11.73
N GLY A 289 -20.63 8.91 11.24
CA GLY A 289 -20.87 10.35 11.27
C GLY A 289 -19.74 11.14 10.58
N ARG A 290 -19.08 11.98 11.36
CA ARG A 290 -17.94 12.81 10.92
C ARG A 290 -16.57 12.15 11.11
N ALA A 291 -16.54 10.89 11.57
CA ALA A 291 -15.31 10.14 11.80
C ALA A 291 -15.09 9.04 10.74
N PHE A 292 -13.85 8.87 10.30
CA PHE A 292 -13.43 7.94 9.24
C PHE A 292 -12.29 7.05 9.72
N LEU A 293 -12.33 5.77 9.38
CA LEU A 293 -11.22 4.83 9.59
C LEU A 293 -10.27 4.86 8.39
N LEU A 294 -8.96 4.70 8.64
CA LEU A 294 -7.93 4.74 7.60
C LEU A 294 -6.78 3.79 7.93
N GLY A 295 -6.29 3.07 6.91
CA GLY A 295 -5.17 2.13 7.04
C GLY A 295 -5.48 0.99 7.99
N ASP A 296 -4.52 0.59 8.85
CA ASP A 296 -4.65 -0.56 9.76
C ASP A 296 -5.83 -0.43 10.75
N ALA A 297 -6.38 0.76 10.98
CA ALA A 297 -7.61 0.93 11.76
C ALA A 297 -8.84 0.38 11.02
N ALA A 298 -8.81 0.40 9.67
CA ALA A 298 -9.86 -0.07 8.78
C ALA A 298 -9.63 -1.50 8.27
N HIS A 299 -8.37 -1.92 8.06
CA HIS A 299 -8.06 -3.22 7.47
C HIS A 299 -6.71 -3.75 7.93
N ARG A 300 -6.61 -5.07 8.06
CA ARG A 300 -5.39 -5.80 8.46
C ARG A 300 -5.25 -7.01 7.56
N PHE A 301 -4.13 -7.13 6.88
CA PHE A 301 -3.86 -8.21 5.94
C PHE A 301 -2.69 -9.08 6.40
N PRO A 302 -2.61 -10.35 5.95
CA PRO A 302 -1.35 -11.07 5.93
C PRO A 302 -0.26 -10.22 5.23
N PRO A 303 1.01 -10.28 5.62
CA PRO A 303 2.07 -9.47 5.00
C PRO A 303 2.40 -9.95 3.59
N ALA A 304 1.84 -11.08 3.18
CA ALA A 304 2.04 -11.73 1.87
C ALA A 304 1.55 -10.84 0.71
N GLY A 305 2.49 -10.23 0.00
CA GLY A 305 2.25 -9.29 -1.10
C GLY A 305 2.47 -7.81 -0.77
N GLY A 306 2.82 -7.43 0.48
CA GLY A 306 3.16 -6.04 0.84
C GLY A 306 2.03 -5.01 0.66
N LEU A 307 0.76 -5.44 0.76
CA LEU A 307 -0.41 -4.63 0.35
C LEU A 307 -0.89 -3.64 1.42
N GLY A 308 -0.65 -3.88 2.72
CA GLY A 308 -1.29 -3.14 3.83
C GLY A 308 -0.97 -1.64 3.82
N LEU A 309 0.32 -1.26 3.83
CA LEU A 309 0.77 0.13 3.79
C LEU A 309 0.21 0.84 2.56
N ASN A 310 0.35 0.22 1.39
CA ASN A 310 -0.05 0.78 0.11
C ASN A 310 -1.58 0.99 0.00
N THR A 311 -2.38 0.08 0.59
CA THR A 311 -3.84 0.25 0.69
C THR A 311 -4.19 1.47 1.53
N GLY A 312 -3.51 1.68 2.67
CA GLY A 312 -3.71 2.86 3.52
C GLY A 312 -3.33 4.18 2.84
N MET A 313 -2.35 4.18 1.92
CA MET A 313 -2.05 5.36 1.10
C MET A 313 -3.18 5.68 0.12
N GLY A 314 -3.74 4.65 -0.53
CA GLY A 314 -4.91 4.79 -1.39
C GLY A 314 -6.16 5.27 -0.63
N ASP A 315 -6.33 4.84 0.63
CA ASP A 315 -7.42 5.35 1.49
C ASP A 315 -7.27 6.85 1.72
N ALA A 316 -6.06 7.30 2.07
CA ALA A 316 -5.77 8.72 2.28
C ALA A 316 -6.04 9.55 1.02
N GLN A 317 -5.63 9.05 -0.16
CA GLN A 317 -5.88 9.71 -1.44
C GLN A 317 -7.37 9.83 -1.75
N ASN A 318 -8.14 8.76 -1.56
CA ASN A 318 -9.57 8.74 -1.84
C ASN A 318 -10.36 9.66 -0.90
N LEU A 319 -10.01 9.69 0.40
CA LEU A 319 -10.74 10.47 1.41
C LEU A 319 -10.44 11.96 1.35
N ALA A 320 -9.17 12.36 1.12
CA ALA A 320 -8.75 13.75 1.29
C ALA A 320 -9.48 14.72 0.35
N TRP A 321 -9.59 14.40 -0.95
CA TRP A 321 -10.28 15.28 -1.90
C TRP A 321 -11.79 15.34 -1.63
N LYS A 322 -12.41 14.23 -1.19
CA LYS A 322 -13.84 14.18 -0.86
C LYS A 322 -14.15 15.08 0.35
N LEU A 323 -13.34 14.98 1.41
CA LEU A 323 -13.46 15.89 2.57
C LEU A 323 -13.33 17.35 2.16
N ALA A 324 -12.37 17.66 1.29
CA ALA A 324 -12.17 19.03 0.82
C ALA A 324 -13.36 19.54 -0.02
N MET A 325 -13.91 18.72 -0.92
CA MET A 325 -15.08 19.09 -1.71
C MET A 325 -16.30 19.39 -0.82
N VAL A 326 -16.56 18.54 0.17
CA VAL A 326 -17.70 18.73 1.08
C VAL A 326 -17.48 19.92 2.02
N LYS A 327 -16.29 20.03 2.63
CA LYS A 327 -15.96 21.13 3.53
C LYS A 327 -16.06 22.49 2.87
N ASN A 328 -15.67 22.59 1.59
CA ASN A 328 -15.73 23.82 0.81
C ASN A 328 -17.11 24.08 0.18
N GLY A 329 -18.12 23.26 0.49
CA GLY A 329 -19.48 23.40 -0.06
C GLY A 329 -19.59 23.12 -1.56
N MET A 330 -18.63 22.39 -2.13
CA MET A 330 -18.60 22.02 -3.54
C MET A 330 -19.31 20.67 -3.82
N ALA A 331 -19.54 19.87 -2.77
CA ALA A 331 -20.27 18.62 -2.83
C ALA A 331 -21.14 18.42 -1.59
N ASP A 332 -22.15 17.58 -1.71
CA ASP A 332 -23.00 17.16 -0.61
C ASP A 332 -22.29 16.14 0.31
N ASP A 333 -22.69 16.06 1.58
CA ASP A 333 -22.11 15.13 2.58
C ASP A 333 -22.20 13.66 2.14
N CYS A 334 -23.17 13.29 1.31
CA CYS A 334 -23.30 11.93 0.77
C CYS A 334 -22.11 11.49 -0.12
N LEU A 335 -21.30 12.43 -0.65
CA LEU A 335 -20.05 12.08 -1.32
C LEU A 335 -19.13 11.29 -0.40
N LEU A 336 -19.11 11.59 0.90
CA LEU A 336 -18.25 10.93 1.89
C LEU A 336 -18.63 9.46 2.13
N ASP A 337 -19.87 9.06 1.84
CA ASP A 337 -20.29 7.65 1.94
C ASP A 337 -19.63 6.77 0.89
N SER A 338 -19.31 7.35 -0.28
CA SER A 338 -18.57 6.65 -1.34
C SER A 338 -17.15 6.24 -0.93
N TYR A 339 -16.53 6.90 0.06
CA TYR A 339 -15.25 6.47 0.62
C TYR A 339 -15.32 5.03 1.14
N GLY A 340 -16.34 4.73 1.94
CA GLY A 340 -16.52 3.40 2.54
C GLY A 340 -16.77 2.33 1.48
N SER A 341 -17.69 2.57 0.53
CA SER A 341 -18.02 1.59 -0.52
C SER A 341 -16.84 1.31 -1.46
N GLU A 342 -16.09 2.33 -1.86
CA GLU A 342 -14.96 2.20 -2.76
C GLU A 342 -13.75 1.53 -2.07
N ARG A 343 -13.36 2.01 -0.89
CA ARG A 343 -12.13 1.55 -0.25
C ARG A 343 -12.27 0.22 0.48
N LYS A 344 -13.46 -0.09 1.02
CA LYS A 344 -13.74 -1.40 1.61
C LYS A 344 -13.63 -2.50 0.55
N ALA A 345 -14.19 -2.32 -0.65
CA ALA A 345 -14.10 -3.29 -1.73
C ALA A 345 -12.64 -3.59 -2.14
N VAL A 346 -11.79 -2.55 -2.24
CA VAL A 346 -10.35 -2.72 -2.50
C VAL A 346 -9.67 -3.47 -1.37
N ALA A 347 -9.99 -3.15 -0.11
CA ALA A 347 -9.41 -3.81 1.05
C ALA A 347 -9.83 -5.29 1.14
N GLU A 348 -11.08 -5.63 0.82
CA GLU A 348 -11.57 -7.01 0.76
C GLU A 348 -10.83 -7.81 -0.32
N THR A 349 -10.65 -7.25 -1.52
CA THR A 349 -9.87 -7.86 -2.59
C THR A 349 -8.42 -8.10 -2.18
N ASN A 350 -7.76 -7.09 -1.60
CA ASN A 350 -6.38 -7.20 -1.13
C ASN A 350 -6.22 -8.20 0.02
N SER A 351 -7.21 -8.27 0.93
CA SER A 351 -7.24 -9.25 2.02
C SER A 351 -7.35 -10.67 1.48
N ALA A 352 -8.27 -10.91 0.55
CA ALA A 352 -8.46 -12.21 -0.09
C ALA A 352 -7.18 -12.67 -0.82
N GLN A 353 -6.54 -11.77 -1.58
CA GLN A 353 -5.30 -12.10 -2.28
C GLN A 353 -4.13 -12.36 -1.33
N SER A 354 -4.00 -11.58 -0.26
CA SER A 354 -2.96 -11.84 0.76
C SER A 354 -3.15 -13.20 1.44
N MET A 355 -4.40 -13.62 1.65
CA MET A 355 -4.73 -14.95 2.14
C MET A 355 -4.33 -16.05 1.13
N GLU A 356 -4.67 -15.86 -0.14
CA GLU A 356 -4.29 -16.79 -1.20
C GLU A 356 -2.77 -16.92 -1.32
N ASN A 357 -2.04 -15.80 -1.27
CA ASN A 357 -0.58 -15.79 -1.27
C ASN A 357 0.00 -16.59 -0.10
N ALA A 358 -0.56 -16.43 1.11
CA ALA A 358 -0.14 -17.20 2.28
C ALA A 358 -0.41 -18.71 2.08
N MET A 359 -1.57 -19.08 1.52
CA MET A 359 -1.91 -20.48 1.23
C MET A 359 -0.96 -21.11 0.20
N ARG A 360 -0.57 -20.37 -0.86
CA ARG A 360 0.42 -20.83 -1.85
C ARG A 360 1.77 -21.14 -1.20
N MET A 361 2.20 -20.35 -0.20
CA MET A 361 3.42 -20.66 0.55
C MET A 361 3.29 -21.93 1.39
N PHE A 362 2.11 -22.22 1.95
CA PHE A 362 1.87 -23.50 2.63
C PHE A 362 1.86 -24.68 1.66
N GLU A 363 1.37 -24.51 0.43
CA GLU A 363 1.43 -25.54 -0.62
C GLU A 363 2.88 -25.83 -1.01
N LEU A 364 3.73 -24.81 -1.19
CA LEU A 364 5.16 -25.00 -1.44
C LEU A 364 5.84 -25.72 -0.28
N LEU A 365 5.54 -25.31 0.96
CA LEU A 365 6.08 -25.97 2.15
C LEU A 365 5.60 -27.45 2.22
N GLY A 366 4.34 -27.71 1.95
CA GLY A 366 3.79 -29.08 1.90
C GLY A 366 4.46 -29.94 0.84
N PHE A 367 4.76 -29.38 -0.34
CA PHE A 367 5.55 -30.07 -1.36
C PHE A 367 6.96 -30.43 -0.86
N LEU A 368 7.64 -29.51 -0.21
CA LEU A 368 9.00 -29.69 0.31
C LEU A 368 9.09 -30.69 1.48
N LEU A 369 8.07 -30.69 2.34
CA LEU A 369 8.05 -31.55 3.54
C LEU A 369 7.46 -32.94 3.31
N GLY A 370 6.69 -33.10 2.23
CA GLY A 370 5.98 -34.36 1.94
C GLY A 370 4.79 -34.61 2.89
N PRO A 371 4.01 -35.68 2.62
CA PRO A 371 2.76 -35.94 3.33
C PRO A 371 2.92 -36.62 4.69
N GLU A 372 4.09 -37.22 4.98
CA GLU A 372 4.31 -38.08 6.14
C GLU A 372 5.24 -37.41 7.14
N PRO A 373 4.73 -37.01 8.36
CA PRO A 373 5.53 -36.28 9.33
C PRO A 373 6.83 -36.95 9.76
N GLU A 374 6.83 -38.28 9.88
CA GLU A 374 7.99 -39.07 10.24
C GLU A 374 9.11 -39.10 9.16
N ASN A 375 8.77 -38.79 7.93
CA ASN A 375 9.68 -38.78 6.79
C ASN A 375 10.06 -37.38 6.27
N MET A 376 9.55 -36.31 6.90
CA MET A 376 9.73 -34.91 6.44
C MET A 376 11.19 -34.57 6.13
N GLN A 377 12.11 -34.86 7.05
CA GLN A 377 13.53 -34.54 6.85
C GLN A 377 14.12 -35.31 5.66
N ALA A 378 13.87 -36.62 5.58
CA ALA A 378 14.40 -37.44 4.48
C ALA A 378 13.81 -37.01 3.12
N HIS A 379 12.53 -36.63 3.08
CA HIS A 379 11.89 -36.10 1.87
C HIS A 379 12.50 -34.78 1.44
N PHE A 380 12.68 -33.85 2.40
CA PHE A 380 13.30 -32.56 2.18
C PHE A 380 14.74 -32.68 1.69
N ASP A 381 15.56 -33.55 2.34
CA ASP A 381 16.94 -33.82 1.93
C ASP A 381 17.03 -34.40 0.50
N ALA A 382 16.08 -35.27 0.14
CA ALA A 382 16.02 -35.82 -1.21
C ALA A 382 15.75 -34.74 -2.27
N ILE A 383 14.82 -33.78 -2.01
CA ILE A 383 14.57 -32.67 -2.90
C ILE A 383 15.81 -31.75 -2.96
N CYS A 384 16.42 -31.42 -1.82
CA CYS A 384 17.62 -30.57 -1.77
C CYS A 384 18.80 -31.17 -2.54
N SER A 385 18.97 -32.51 -2.52
CA SER A 385 20.06 -33.19 -3.21
C SER A 385 19.99 -33.10 -4.74
N ASP A 386 18.80 -32.87 -5.31
CA ASP A 386 18.57 -32.75 -6.76
C ASP A 386 17.93 -31.42 -7.15
N ALA A 387 18.00 -30.43 -6.30
CA ALA A 387 17.29 -29.14 -6.46
C ALA A 387 17.59 -28.47 -7.82
N ALA A 388 18.84 -28.53 -8.28
CA ALA A 388 19.25 -27.91 -9.54
C ALA A 388 18.65 -28.58 -10.80
N ASN A 389 18.18 -29.83 -10.70
CA ASN A 389 17.66 -30.58 -11.83
C ASN A 389 16.18 -30.97 -11.70
N SER A 390 15.52 -30.59 -10.59
CA SER A 390 14.11 -30.93 -10.33
C SER A 390 13.14 -29.99 -11.06
N PRO A 391 12.47 -30.42 -12.13
CA PRO A 391 11.44 -29.62 -12.80
C PRO A 391 10.22 -29.45 -11.90
N GLU A 392 9.93 -30.37 -10.98
CA GLU A 392 8.83 -30.29 -10.03
C GLU A 392 9.07 -29.16 -9.02
N LEU A 393 10.28 -29.03 -8.46
CA LEU A 393 10.66 -27.94 -7.58
C LEU A 393 10.60 -26.60 -8.31
N ALA A 394 11.16 -26.54 -9.53
CA ALA A 394 11.11 -25.33 -10.35
C ALA A 394 9.65 -24.90 -10.63
N ALA A 395 8.75 -25.84 -10.91
CA ALA A 395 7.32 -25.57 -11.11
C ALA A 395 6.63 -25.09 -9.82
N ALA A 396 6.94 -25.70 -8.67
CA ALA A 396 6.38 -25.33 -7.38
C ALA A 396 6.80 -23.91 -6.96
N ILE A 397 8.05 -23.51 -7.25
CA ILE A 397 8.52 -22.14 -7.03
C ILE A 397 7.88 -21.18 -8.03
N ALA A 398 7.80 -21.53 -9.32
CA ALA A 398 7.17 -20.68 -10.34
C ALA A 398 5.68 -20.43 -10.05
N ALA A 399 4.98 -21.38 -9.41
CA ALA A 399 3.60 -21.22 -8.96
C ALA A 399 3.41 -20.12 -7.89
N GLN A 400 4.51 -19.66 -7.26
CA GLN A 400 4.48 -18.51 -6.33
C GLN A 400 4.48 -17.14 -7.04
N LYS A 401 4.60 -17.09 -8.38
CA LYS A 401 4.66 -15.84 -9.13
C LYS A 401 3.54 -14.84 -8.74
N PRO A 402 2.25 -15.22 -8.60
CA PRO A 402 1.20 -14.29 -8.20
C PRO A 402 1.38 -13.68 -6.81
N HIS A 403 2.15 -14.30 -5.92
CA HIS A 403 2.52 -13.75 -4.62
C HIS A 403 3.52 -12.59 -4.75
N PHE A 404 4.35 -12.59 -5.77
CA PHE A 404 5.47 -11.67 -5.97
C PHE A 404 5.36 -10.83 -7.25
N ASP A 405 4.21 -10.84 -7.90
CA ASP A 405 3.87 -10.02 -9.06
C ASP A 405 2.39 -9.63 -8.95
N SER A 406 2.11 -8.54 -8.25
CA SER A 406 0.77 -8.08 -7.91
C SER A 406 0.40 -6.74 -8.59
N LEU A 407 0.99 -6.44 -9.76
CA LEU A 407 0.85 -5.14 -10.42
C LEU A 407 -0.61 -4.74 -10.63
N ARG A 408 -1.51 -5.69 -10.93
CA ARG A 408 -2.94 -5.42 -11.09
C ARG A 408 -3.58 -4.89 -9.81
N LEU A 409 -3.18 -5.36 -8.63
CA LEU A 409 -3.69 -4.84 -7.35
C LEU A 409 -3.11 -3.48 -7.00
N GLN A 410 -1.90 -3.18 -7.49
CA GLN A 410 -1.22 -1.93 -7.17
C GLN A 410 -1.80 -0.75 -7.93
N VAL A 411 -2.01 -0.91 -9.24
CA VAL A 411 -2.42 0.17 -10.15
C VAL A 411 -3.70 -0.10 -10.93
N GLY A 412 -4.16 -1.35 -10.98
CA GLY A 412 -5.32 -1.79 -11.76
C GLY A 412 -6.60 -2.00 -10.94
N TYR A 413 -6.64 -1.60 -9.65
CA TYR A 413 -7.89 -1.65 -8.89
C TYR A 413 -8.89 -0.64 -9.40
N SER A 414 -10.18 -0.98 -9.30
CA SER A 414 -11.29 -0.18 -9.82
C SER A 414 -12.30 0.16 -8.73
N TYR A 415 -12.91 1.33 -8.83
CA TYR A 415 -14.09 1.71 -8.05
C TYR A 415 -15.39 1.41 -8.81
N GLY A 416 -15.29 0.92 -10.05
CA GLY A 416 -16.39 0.43 -10.83
C GLY A 416 -16.77 -1.02 -10.49
N ASN A 417 -17.99 -1.41 -10.80
CA ASN A 417 -18.44 -2.79 -10.65
C ASN A 417 -18.15 -3.57 -11.94
N HIS A 418 -16.90 -4.06 -12.07
CA HIS A 418 -16.45 -4.84 -13.23
C HIS A 418 -16.26 -6.31 -12.87
N ASP A 419 -16.65 -7.18 -13.78
CA ASP A 419 -16.33 -8.59 -13.70
C ASP A 419 -14.93 -8.83 -14.28
N ASP A 420 -13.95 -8.95 -13.38
CA ASP A 420 -12.56 -9.26 -13.70
C ASP A 420 -12.23 -10.73 -13.46
N THR A 421 -13.23 -11.59 -13.38
CA THR A 421 -13.04 -13.03 -13.24
C THR A 421 -12.24 -13.56 -14.44
N GLY A 422 -11.22 -14.41 -14.14
CA GLY A 422 -10.34 -14.96 -15.15
C GLY A 422 -9.10 -14.14 -15.49
N LEU A 423 -8.93 -12.92 -14.97
CA LEU A 423 -7.67 -12.20 -15.05
C LEU A 423 -6.77 -12.55 -13.85
N GLY A 424 -5.54 -12.98 -14.12
CA GLY A 424 -4.53 -13.19 -13.08
C GLY A 424 -4.13 -11.88 -12.39
N ILE A 425 -3.63 -11.98 -11.16
CA ILE A 425 -3.11 -10.83 -10.42
C ILE A 425 -1.88 -10.21 -11.12
N ASP A 426 -1.12 -11.05 -11.80
CA ASP A 426 0.03 -10.70 -12.63
C ASP A 426 -0.34 -10.29 -14.06
N ASP A 427 -1.64 -10.32 -14.46
CA ASP A 427 -2.12 -9.91 -15.78
C ASP A 427 -2.74 -8.49 -15.71
N TYR A 428 -1.90 -7.48 -15.52
CA TYR A 428 -2.34 -6.08 -15.60
C TYR A 428 -2.49 -5.63 -17.05
N ARG A 429 -3.70 -5.19 -17.38
CA ARG A 429 -4.03 -4.56 -18.67
C ARG A 429 -4.57 -3.17 -18.43
N PRO A 430 -3.93 -2.13 -18.98
CA PRO A 430 -4.47 -0.77 -18.90
C PRO A 430 -5.80 -0.70 -19.68
N LEU A 431 -6.87 -0.30 -18.99
CA LEU A 431 -8.21 -0.15 -19.55
C LEU A 431 -8.74 1.25 -19.20
N PHE A 432 -9.72 1.73 -19.96
CA PHE A 432 -10.33 3.05 -19.74
C PHE A 432 -11.76 2.92 -19.21
N ARG A 433 -12.05 1.93 -18.36
CA ARG A 433 -13.40 1.70 -17.80
C ARG A 433 -13.71 2.76 -16.73
N ILE A 434 -15.00 3.07 -16.57
CA ILE A 434 -15.45 3.94 -15.46
C ILE A 434 -15.09 3.28 -14.13
N GLY A 435 -14.45 4.03 -13.24
CA GLY A 435 -13.95 3.54 -11.95
C GLY A 435 -12.48 3.10 -11.96
N ASP A 436 -11.88 2.79 -13.12
CA ASP A 436 -10.46 2.48 -13.23
C ASP A 436 -9.61 3.76 -13.08
N SER A 437 -8.37 3.62 -12.64
CA SER A 437 -7.35 4.67 -12.80
C SER A 437 -7.12 4.94 -14.28
N VAL A 438 -6.95 6.22 -14.67
CA VAL A 438 -6.49 6.54 -16.02
C VAL A 438 -5.19 5.80 -16.28
N PRO A 439 -5.06 5.04 -17.39
CA PRO A 439 -3.84 4.34 -17.70
C PRO A 439 -2.63 5.28 -17.83
N HIS A 440 -1.46 4.77 -17.44
CA HIS A 440 -0.22 5.50 -17.61
C HIS A 440 0.08 5.76 -19.08
N HIS A 441 0.38 7.01 -19.41
CA HIS A 441 0.93 7.46 -20.70
C HIS A 441 2.01 8.50 -20.46
N ARG A 442 3.06 8.48 -21.23
CA ARG A 442 4.02 9.56 -21.25
C ARG A 442 3.48 10.68 -22.12
N ILE A 443 3.50 11.90 -21.58
CA ILE A 443 3.06 13.10 -22.26
C ILE A 443 4.16 14.17 -22.19
N ALA A 444 4.17 15.07 -23.16
CA ALA A 444 5.06 16.22 -23.16
C ALA A 444 4.26 17.52 -22.95
N ILE A 445 4.69 18.33 -21.98
CA ILE A 445 4.14 19.65 -21.68
C ILE A 445 5.27 20.66 -21.80
N ASN A 446 5.16 21.61 -22.73
CA ASN A 446 6.21 22.59 -23.01
C ASN A 446 7.60 21.97 -23.25
N GLY A 447 7.63 20.76 -23.85
CA GLY A 447 8.86 20.02 -24.14
C GLY A 447 9.44 19.24 -22.96
N THR A 448 8.74 19.17 -21.83
CA THR A 448 9.12 18.35 -20.66
C THR A 448 8.26 17.09 -20.63
N ASP A 449 8.92 15.93 -20.61
CA ASP A 449 8.24 14.64 -20.49
C ASP A 449 7.78 14.40 -19.03
N ILE A 450 6.52 14.08 -18.87
CA ILE A 450 5.94 13.72 -17.57
C ILE A 450 4.94 12.57 -17.74
N SER A 451 4.50 11.98 -16.62
CA SER A 451 3.38 11.02 -16.62
C SER A 451 2.03 11.73 -16.70
N LEU A 452 1.11 11.22 -17.54
CA LEU A 452 -0.28 11.69 -17.57
C LEU A 452 -0.96 11.50 -16.20
N THR A 453 -0.72 10.39 -15.51
CA THR A 453 -1.34 10.12 -14.20
C THR A 453 -0.89 11.11 -13.14
N GLU A 454 0.37 11.56 -13.15
CA GLU A 454 0.84 12.65 -12.29
C GLU A 454 0.20 13.99 -12.66
N TYR A 455 0.11 14.27 -13.96
CA TYR A 455 -0.46 15.54 -14.44
C TYR A 455 -1.94 15.69 -14.10
N LEU A 456 -2.66 14.55 -14.02
CA LEU A 456 -4.09 14.50 -13.66
C LEU A 456 -4.35 14.64 -12.16
N GLN A 457 -3.37 14.40 -11.30
CA GLN A 457 -3.54 14.52 -9.85
C GLN A 457 -3.64 15.97 -9.38
N GLY A 458 -4.83 16.53 -9.59
CA GLY A 458 -5.19 17.91 -9.23
C GLY A 458 -6.06 17.99 -7.97
N THR A 459 -6.63 19.18 -7.77
CA THR A 459 -7.63 19.45 -6.72
C THR A 459 -9.04 19.53 -7.28
N GLN A 460 -9.20 19.42 -8.59
CA GLN A 460 -10.46 19.54 -9.34
C GLN A 460 -10.68 18.33 -10.22
N PHE A 461 -11.93 18.10 -10.62
CA PHE A 461 -12.23 17.19 -11.73
C PHE A 461 -11.57 17.68 -13.01
N THR A 462 -11.17 16.75 -13.87
CA THR A 462 -10.54 17.06 -15.16
C THR A 462 -11.34 16.41 -16.29
N LEU A 463 -11.76 17.21 -17.28
CA LEU A 463 -12.23 16.68 -18.56
C LEU A 463 -11.00 16.54 -19.48
N LEU A 464 -10.63 15.31 -19.78
CA LEU A 464 -9.53 14.97 -20.66
C LEU A 464 -10.10 14.69 -22.05
N VAL A 465 -9.80 15.57 -23.02
CA VAL A 465 -10.38 15.55 -24.37
C VAL A 465 -9.33 15.06 -25.38
N SER A 466 -9.72 14.09 -26.23
CA SER A 466 -8.87 13.53 -27.25
C SER A 466 -8.59 14.55 -28.37
N ARG A 467 -7.40 14.48 -29.00
CA ARG A 467 -6.94 15.41 -30.04
C ARG A 467 -7.85 15.52 -31.28
N HIS A 468 -8.71 14.52 -31.49
CA HIS A 468 -9.60 14.46 -32.63
C HIS A 468 -10.94 15.17 -32.40
N HIS A 469 -11.18 15.68 -31.18
CA HIS A 469 -12.44 16.30 -30.78
C HIS A 469 -12.19 17.68 -30.19
N GLN A 470 -13.19 18.55 -30.32
CA GLN A 470 -13.11 19.91 -29.75
C GLN A 470 -13.67 19.91 -28.32
N PRO A 471 -12.98 20.51 -27.35
CA PRO A 471 -13.55 20.70 -26.03
C PRO A 471 -14.80 21.57 -26.09
N PRO A 472 -15.76 21.39 -25.16
CA PRO A 472 -16.94 22.23 -25.07
C PRO A 472 -16.54 23.68 -24.83
N LYS A 473 -17.31 24.62 -25.40
CA LYS A 473 -17.10 26.06 -25.22
C LYS A 473 -17.70 26.49 -23.88
N GLY A 474 -16.99 27.33 -23.14
CA GLY A 474 -17.41 27.90 -21.87
C GLY A 474 -16.78 27.23 -20.66
N GLU A 475 -16.83 27.92 -19.52
CA GLU A 475 -16.33 27.43 -18.24
C GLU A 475 -17.40 26.59 -17.54
N ILE A 476 -16.98 25.48 -16.94
CA ILE A 476 -17.79 24.67 -16.02
C ILE A 476 -17.10 24.79 -14.65
N ALA A 477 -17.84 25.24 -13.66
CA ALA A 477 -17.30 25.38 -12.30
C ALA A 477 -16.71 24.05 -11.80
N GLN A 478 -15.58 24.11 -11.11
CA GLN A 478 -14.88 22.96 -10.52
C GLN A 478 -14.32 21.94 -11.54
N LEU A 479 -14.26 22.30 -12.82
CA LEU A 479 -13.76 21.45 -13.89
C LEU A 479 -12.56 22.10 -14.59
N ARG A 480 -11.45 21.37 -14.63
CA ARG A 480 -10.32 21.66 -15.50
C ARG A 480 -10.53 20.94 -16.83
N ILE A 481 -10.30 21.60 -17.95
CA ILE A 481 -10.36 20.98 -19.28
C ILE A 481 -8.94 20.88 -19.81
N LEU A 482 -8.55 19.69 -20.26
CA LEU A 482 -7.26 19.40 -20.89
C LEU A 482 -7.50 18.74 -22.25
N HIS A 483 -6.84 19.26 -23.27
CA HIS A 483 -6.96 18.79 -24.64
C HIS A 483 -5.59 18.26 -25.13
N ASP A 484 -5.56 16.99 -25.57
CA ASP A 484 -4.40 16.41 -26.22
C ASP A 484 -4.13 17.11 -27.56
N GLY A 485 -2.90 17.56 -27.77
CA GLY A 485 -2.49 18.37 -28.92
C GLY A 485 -2.46 19.88 -28.68
N THR A 486 -3.13 20.39 -27.60
CA THR A 486 -3.09 21.80 -27.21
C THR A 486 -2.40 22.02 -25.87
N ASP A 487 -2.85 21.31 -24.82
CA ASP A 487 -2.32 21.45 -23.47
C ASP A 487 -1.15 20.50 -23.20
N PHE A 488 -1.12 19.38 -23.90
CA PHE A 488 -0.05 18.39 -23.88
C PHE A 488 -0.01 17.62 -25.21
N THR A 489 1.03 16.84 -25.43
CA THR A 489 1.15 15.91 -26.57
C THR A 489 1.62 14.54 -26.07
N GLY A 490 1.13 13.45 -26.68
CA GLY A 490 1.48 12.08 -26.32
C GLY A 490 0.62 11.07 -27.07
N ASP A 491 0.68 9.80 -26.65
CA ASP A 491 -0.03 8.71 -27.32
C ASP A 491 -1.38 8.39 -26.67
N TRP A 492 -1.82 9.20 -25.69
CA TRP A 492 -3.04 8.96 -24.93
C TRP A 492 -4.29 8.84 -25.82
N SER A 493 -4.46 9.75 -26.79
CA SER A 493 -5.62 9.70 -27.71
C SER A 493 -5.62 8.44 -28.58
N ALA A 494 -4.46 7.91 -28.93
CA ALA A 494 -4.36 6.65 -29.65
C ALA A 494 -4.77 5.46 -28.77
N GLY A 495 -4.29 5.40 -27.52
CA GLY A 495 -4.71 4.38 -26.55
C GLY A 495 -6.21 4.41 -26.25
N LEU A 496 -6.79 5.61 -26.11
CA LEU A 496 -8.23 5.78 -25.95
C LEU A 496 -9.02 5.24 -27.15
N ALA A 497 -8.58 5.57 -28.38
CA ALA A 497 -9.23 5.12 -29.60
C ALA A 497 -9.06 3.62 -29.87
N GLU A 498 -7.99 3.00 -29.37
CA GLU A 498 -7.81 1.55 -29.40
C GLU A 498 -8.77 0.84 -28.47
N TYR A 499 -9.04 1.44 -27.30
CA TYR A 499 -10.04 0.92 -26.35
C TYR A 499 -11.47 1.07 -26.87
N ASP A 500 -11.85 2.27 -27.33
CA ASP A 500 -13.14 2.58 -27.97
C ASP A 500 -12.97 3.78 -28.91
N ALA A 501 -13.11 3.53 -30.22
CA ALA A 501 -12.88 4.51 -31.27
C ALA A 501 -13.84 5.73 -31.26
N ASP A 502 -15.01 5.57 -30.61
CA ASP A 502 -16.04 6.60 -30.53
C ASP A 502 -15.88 7.50 -29.27
N LEU A 503 -14.97 7.13 -28.34
CA LEU A 503 -14.72 7.95 -27.16
C LEU A 503 -13.99 9.24 -27.49
N ALA A 504 -14.60 10.36 -27.10
CA ALA A 504 -14.09 11.70 -27.33
C ALA A 504 -13.42 12.31 -26.10
N ALA A 505 -13.91 12.00 -24.89
CA ALA A 505 -13.38 12.54 -23.65
C ALA A 505 -13.70 11.66 -22.44
N LEU A 506 -12.87 11.84 -21.38
CA LEU A 506 -13.06 11.25 -20.07
C LEU A 506 -13.24 12.33 -19.02
N LEU A 507 -14.19 12.16 -18.10
CA LEU A 507 -14.22 12.91 -16.86
C LEU A 507 -13.35 12.15 -15.83
N VAL A 508 -12.35 12.80 -15.28
CA VAL A 508 -11.40 12.21 -14.33
C VAL A 508 -11.54 12.91 -12.98
N ARG A 509 -11.60 12.13 -11.92
CA ARG A 509 -11.67 12.58 -10.52
C ARG A 509 -10.33 13.15 -10.04
N PRO A 510 -10.29 13.93 -8.94
CA PRO A 510 -9.05 14.43 -8.35
C PRO A 510 -8.03 13.34 -7.95
N ASP A 511 -8.49 12.10 -7.69
CA ASP A 511 -7.65 10.94 -7.38
C ASP A 511 -7.19 10.13 -8.61
N GLY A 512 -7.46 10.64 -9.83
CA GLY A 512 -7.02 10.05 -11.09
C GLY A 512 -7.91 8.93 -11.62
N HIS A 513 -9.09 8.67 -11.01
CA HIS A 513 -10.01 7.64 -11.49
C HIS A 513 -11.03 8.21 -12.49
N ILE A 514 -11.41 7.39 -13.46
CA ILE A 514 -12.36 7.74 -14.51
C ILE A 514 -13.78 7.76 -13.92
N ALA A 515 -14.44 8.92 -13.99
CA ALA A 515 -15.78 9.15 -13.47
C ALA A 515 -16.88 8.98 -14.53
N ALA A 516 -16.59 9.34 -15.79
CA ALA A 516 -17.52 9.21 -16.91
C ALA A 516 -16.81 9.20 -18.26
N HIS A 517 -17.50 8.64 -19.24
CA HIS A 517 -17.15 8.64 -20.67
C HIS A 517 -18.03 9.62 -21.45
N PHE A 518 -17.46 10.23 -22.48
CA PHE A 518 -18.22 11.03 -23.46
C PHE A 518 -17.84 10.63 -24.87
N HIS A 519 -18.83 10.26 -25.67
CA HIS A 519 -18.69 10.12 -27.11
C HIS A 519 -18.86 11.49 -27.80
N ALA A 520 -18.47 11.59 -29.05
CA ALA A 520 -18.57 12.87 -29.80
C ALA A 520 -20.00 13.46 -29.83
N THR A 521 -21.02 12.61 -29.83
CA THR A 521 -22.41 12.99 -29.87
C THR A 521 -22.96 13.56 -28.57
N ASP A 522 -22.37 13.20 -27.43
CA ASP A 522 -22.84 13.60 -26.11
C ASP A 522 -21.84 14.49 -25.34
N LEU A 523 -20.71 14.87 -25.98
CA LEU A 523 -19.72 15.81 -25.45
C LEU A 523 -20.29 17.24 -25.44
N SER A 524 -21.25 17.51 -24.58
CA SER A 524 -21.89 18.80 -24.39
C SER A 524 -21.70 19.32 -22.96
N GLN A 525 -21.77 20.64 -22.81
CA GLN A 525 -21.63 21.29 -21.50
C GLN A 525 -22.68 20.76 -20.49
N ASP A 526 -23.93 20.56 -20.93
CA ASP A 526 -25.00 20.06 -20.06
C ASP A 526 -24.78 18.61 -19.62
N ASN A 527 -24.27 17.75 -20.51
CA ASN A 527 -23.98 16.35 -20.17
C ASN A 527 -22.80 16.24 -19.20
N ILE A 528 -21.76 17.05 -19.40
CA ILE A 528 -20.60 17.10 -18.53
C ILE A 528 -21.01 17.62 -17.15
N ALA A 529 -21.79 18.70 -17.08
CA ALA A 529 -22.28 19.25 -15.82
C ALA A 529 -23.12 18.22 -15.03
N ARG A 530 -24.01 17.48 -15.72
CA ARG A 530 -24.78 16.39 -15.09
C ARG A 530 -23.91 15.23 -14.59
N ALA A 531 -22.89 14.85 -15.35
CA ALA A 531 -21.97 13.81 -14.92
C ALA A 531 -21.14 14.26 -13.71
N LEU A 532 -20.68 15.51 -13.70
CA LEU A 532 -19.97 16.10 -12.57
C LEU A 532 -20.87 16.14 -11.31
N GLU A 533 -22.10 16.67 -11.44
CA GLU A 533 -23.06 16.72 -10.33
C GLU A 533 -23.36 15.33 -9.76
N LYS A 534 -23.55 14.32 -10.61
CA LYS A 534 -23.74 12.94 -10.19
C LYS A 534 -22.57 12.45 -9.33
N ASN A 535 -21.34 12.68 -9.78
CA ASN A 535 -20.13 12.25 -9.05
C ASN A 535 -19.93 13.02 -7.73
N LEU A 536 -20.31 14.31 -7.67
CA LEU A 536 -20.26 15.12 -6.45
C LEU A 536 -21.31 14.71 -5.40
N ARG A 537 -22.31 13.94 -5.80
CA ARG A 537 -23.31 13.32 -4.90
C ARG A 537 -22.92 11.89 -4.47
N GLY A 538 -21.80 11.35 -4.93
CA GLY A 538 -21.34 9.99 -4.57
C GLY A 538 -22.19 8.87 -5.20
N ALA A 539 -22.79 9.11 -6.38
CA ALA A 539 -23.72 8.21 -7.05
C ALA A 539 -23.09 7.54 -8.29
#